data_7ce89219d8d60e7a902977c96ee9521d
#
_entry.id   7ce89219d8d60e7a902977c96ee9521d
#
_cell.length_a   1.000
_cell.length_b   1.000
_cell.length_c   1.000
_cell.angle_alpha   90.00
_cell.angle_beta   90.00
_cell.angle_gamma   90.00
#
_symmetry.space_group_name_H-M   'P 1'
#
loop_
_entity.id
_entity.type
_entity.pdbx_description
1 polymer ?
#
loop_
_entity_poly.entity_id
_entity_poly.type
_entity_poly.pdbx_seq_one_letter_code
_entity_poly.pdbx_strand_id
1 'polypeptide(L)'
;MIDEGEIIVIDDFISLEYQEKIKQELLGLNNNFPWFYTEDVTSAGDYDSQYRPAMSHQYVIMDDNDISEIESVYHHLFTPLLGKACQYLKMPQTEVLQGRSFLQFPLANVDTSVVDTPHIDLDEGEEHIVVLYYVVDSDGDTVIYN
;
A
#
# COMPACT_ATOMS: atom_id res chain seq x y z
N MET A 1 2.98 -10.64 20.13
CA MET A 1 2.33 -9.31 20.18
C MET A 1 3.36 -8.39 19.57
N ILE A 2 2.98 -7.59 18.61
CA ILE A 2 3.88 -6.58 18.03
C ILE A 2 3.84 -5.40 18.96
N ASP A 3 4.99 -4.80 19.26
CA ASP A 3 5.03 -3.58 20.05
C ASP A 3 4.59 -2.38 19.18
N GLU A 4 3.99 -1.39 19.78
CA GLU A 4 3.59 -0.16 19.10
C GLU A 4 4.81 0.48 18.40
N GLY A 5 4.67 0.82 17.11
CA GLY A 5 5.75 1.38 16.30
C GLY A 5 6.82 0.38 15.86
N GLU A 6 6.65 -0.93 16.07
CA GLU A 6 7.58 -1.95 15.60
C GLU A 6 7.56 -2.04 14.06
N ILE A 7 8.74 -1.96 13.45
CA ILE A 7 8.92 -2.11 12.00
C ILE A 7 9.57 -3.47 11.74
N ILE A 8 8.89 -4.30 10.96
CA ILE A 8 9.37 -5.62 10.57
C ILE A 8 9.57 -5.66 9.06
N VAL A 9 10.78 -5.95 8.61
CA VAL A 9 11.11 -6.13 7.20
C VAL A 9 11.38 -7.61 6.93
N ILE A 10 10.72 -8.18 5.94
CA ILE A 10 10.85 -9.59 5.61
C ILE A 10 11.01 -9.74 4.09
N ASP A 11 12.16 -10.24 3.68
CA ASP A 11 12.41 -10.63 2.30
C ASP A 11 11.77 -12.00 2.01
N ASP A 12 11.40 -12.23 0.75
CA ASP A 12 10.83 -13.50 0.28
C ASP A 12 9.63 -14.00 1.11
N PHE A 13 8.83 -13.07 1.63
CA PHE A 13 7.73 -13.36 2.53
C PHE A 13 6.69 -14.31 1.93
N ILE A 14 6.41 -14.22 0.63
CA ILE A 14 5.53 -15.12 -0.11
C ILE A 14 6.33 -15.90 -1.15
N SER A 15 5.79 -17.03 -1.66
CA SER A 15 6.48 -17.83 -2.66
C SER A 15 6.75 -17.07 -3.96
N LEU A 16 7.84 -17.37 -4.64
CA LEU A 16 8.19 -16.76 -5.94
C LEU A 16 7.06 -16.91 -6.97
N GLU A 17 6.39 -18.06 -7.00
CA GLU A 17 5.24 -18.28 -7.88
C GLU A 17 4.11 -17.28 -7.60
N TYR A 18 3.86 -16.99 -6.33
CA TYR A 18 2.82 -16.05 -5.95
C TYR A 18 3.25 -14.60 -6.18
N GLN A 19 4.51 -14.27 -5.96
CA GLN A 19 5.08 -12.97 -6.32
C GLN A 19 4.89 -12.70 -7.81
N GLU A 20 5.27 -13.67 -8.66
CA GLU A 20 5.14 -13.56 -10.11
C GLU A 20 3.67 -13.45 -10.54
N LYS A 21 2.75 -14.18 -9.90
CA LYS A 21 1.31 -14.04 -10.15
C LYS A 21 0.83 -12.62 -9.88
N ILE A 22 1.15 -12.03 -8.71
CA ILE A 22 0.77 -10.65 -8.39
C ILE A 22 1.35 -9.70 -9.44
N LYS A 23 2.63 -9.83 -9.74
CA LYS A 23 3.31 -8.98 -10.72
C LYS A 23 2.67 -9.07 -12.10
N GLN A 24 2.34 -10.26 -12.57
CA GLN A 24 1.69 -10.45 -13.88
C GLN A 24 0.28 -9.87 -13.90
N GLU A 25 -0.49 -10.00 -12.84
CA GLU A 25 -1.82 -9.43 -12.76
C GLU A 25 -1.80 -7.90 -12.76
N LEU A 26 -0.84 -7.29 -12.07
CA LEU A 26 -0.75 -5.84 -11.97
C LEU A 26 -0.07 -5.18 -13.19
N LEU A 27 0.99 -5.80 -13.72
CA LEU A 27 1.91 -5.18 -14.66
C LEU A 27 2.05 -5.97 -15.97
N GLY A 28 1.39 -7.10 -16.13
CA GLY A 28 1.49 -7.95 -17.31
C GLY A 28 0.97 -7.26 -18.58
N LEU A 29 1.69 -7.40 -19.69
CA LEU A 29 1.40 -6.75 -20.96
C LEU A 29 0.02 -7.10 -21.57
N ASN A 30 -0.54 -8.24 -21.17
CA ASN A 30 -1.83 -8.73 -21.67
C ASN A 30 -2.95 -8.58 -20.63
N ASN A 31 -2.68 -7.86 -19.57
CA ASN A 31 -3.62 -7.69 -18.49
C ASN A 31 -4.32 -6.33 -18.57
N ASN A 32 -5.61 -6.32 -18.28
CA ASN A 32 -6.42 -5.12 -18.25
C ASN A 32 -6.64 -4.66 -16.80
N PHE A 33 -5.60 -4.74 -15.97
CA PHE A 33 -5.71 -4.24 -14.61
C PHE A 33 -6.06 -2.76 -14.61
N PRO A 34 -7.15 -2.36 -13.95
CA PRO A 34 -7.67 -0.99 -14.04
C PRO A 34 -6.86 -0.05 -13.14
N TRP A 35 -5.89 0.61 -13.71
CA TRP A 35 -5.18 1.69 -13.07
C TRP A 35 -5.90 3.02 -13.28
N PHE A 36 -6.09 3.77 -12.20
CA PHE A 36 -6.71 5.11 -12.23
C PHE A 36 -5.67 6.17 -11.90
N TYR A 37 -5.71 7.28 -12.64
CA TYR A 37 -4.82 8.39 -12.38
C TYR A 37 -5.21 9.11 -11.09
N THR A 38 -4.22 9.32 -10.23
CA THR A 38 -4.31 10.13 -9.02
C THR A 38 -3.34 11.29 -9.15
N GLU A 39 -3.84 12.50 -9.06
CA GLU A 39 -3.04 13.72 -9.26
C GLU A 39 -1.97 13.86 -8.19
N ASP A 40 -2.31 13.53 -6.96
CA ASP A 40 -1.39 13.59 -5.83
C ASP A 40 -1.71 12.48 -4.80
N VAL A 41 -0.71 11.67 -4.48
CA VAL A 41 -0.83 10.60 -3.48
C VAL A 41 -0.31 11.02 -2.10
N THR A 42 0.19 12.25 -1.96
CA THR A 42 0.80 12.76 -0.73
C THR A 42 -0.18 13.55 0.14
N SER A 43 -1.40 13.79 -0.35
CA SER A 43 -2.39 14.66 0.33
C SER A 43 -1.82 16.05 0.66
N ALA A 44 -1.01 16.61 -0.24
CA ALA A 44 -0.20 17.80 -0.05
C ALA A 44 -0.97 19.12 0.16
N GLY A 45 -2.27 19.07 0.31
CA GLY A 45 -3.17 20.23 0.23
C GLY A 45 -2.82 21.46 1.07
N ASP A 46 -2.00 21.34 2.12
CA ASP A 46 -1.69 22.44 3.04
C ASP A 46 -0.19 22.68 3.28
N TYR A 47 0.70 21.93 2.62
CA TYR A 47 2.14 22.05 2.81
C TYR A 47 2.86 22.26 1.48
N ASP A 48 4.02 22.91 1.51
CA ASP A 48 4.93 23.09 0.36
C ASP A 48 5.51 21.76 -0.17
N SER A 49 4.71 20.70 -0.16
CA SER A 49 5.09 19.40 -0.66
C SER A 49 4.94 19.33 -2.17
N GLN A 50 5.78 18.54 -2.78
CA GLN A 50 5.76 18.34 -4.22
C GLN A 50 4.60 17.40 -4.56
N TYR A 51 3.82 17.76 -5.60
CA TYR A 51 2.80 16.87 -6.15
C TYR A 51 3.41 15.55 -6.61
N ARG A 52 2.84 14.45 -6.16
CA ARG A 52 3.22 13.09 -6.50
C ARG A 52 2.11 12.37 -7.25
N PRO A 53 1.97 12.61 -8.57
CA PRO A 53 1.00 11.87 -9.36
C PRO A 53 1.38 10.40 -9.44
N ALA A 54 0.36 9.55 -9.41
CA ALA A 54 0.52 8.11 -9.52
C ALA A 54 -0.67 7.49 -10.26
N MET A 55 -0.53 6.24 -10.62
CA MET A 55 -1.67 5.39 -10.91
C MET A 55 -2.02 4.61 -9.64
N SER A 56 -3.30 4.54 -9.31
CA SER A 56 -3.77 3.82 -8.13
C SER A 56 -4.92 2.87 -8.45
N HIS A 57 -5.13 1.90 -7.59
CA HIS A 57 -6.32 1.06 -7.60
C HIS A 57 -6.69 0.72 -6.17
N GLN A 58 -7.92 1.02 -5.79
CA GLN A 58 -8.46 0.72 -4.46
C GLN A 58 -9.18 -0.63 -4.48
N TYR A 59 -8.91 -1.47 -3.49
CA TYR A 59 -9.52 -2.80 -3.35
C TYR A 59 -10.57 -2.82 -2.25
N VAL A 60 -10.26 -2.14 -1.16
CA VAL A 60 -11.10 -1.99 0.02
C VAL A 60 -11.06 -0.53 0.43
N ILE A 61 -12.22 0.03 0.64
CA ILE A 61 -12.40 1.43 1.06
C ILE A 61 -13.18 1.41 2.37
N MET A 62 -12.75 2.23 3.31
CA MET A 62 -13.52 2.51 4.52
C MET A 62 -14.39 3.74 4.25
N ASP A 63 -15.68 3.64 4.54
CA ASP A 63 -16.63 4.74 4.38
C ASP A 63 -16.60 5.71 5.57
N ASP A 64 -17.38 6.80 5.51
CA ASP A 64 -17.47 7.81 6.55
C ASP A 64 -18.08 7.29 7.88
N ASN A 65 -18.54 6.05 7.93
CA ASN A 65 -19.07 5.40 9.12
C ASN A 65 -18.15 4.29 9.64
N ASP A 66 -16.89 4.26 9.21
CA ASP A 66 -15.88 3.26 9.54
C ASP A 66 -16.26 1.84 9.09
N ILE A 67 -17.06 1.72 8.02
CA ILE A 67 -17.44 0.45 7.43
C ILE A 67 -16.57 0.18 6.21
N SER A 68 -15.85 -0.93 6.23
CA SER A 68 -15.01 -1.35 5.11
C SER A 68 -15.81 -2.10 4.06
N GLU A 69 -15.71 -1.65 2.81
CA GLU A 69 -16.36 -2.27 1.66
C GLU A 69 -15.36 -2.75 0.62
N ILE A 70 -15.62 -3.91 0.02
CA ILE A 70 -14.80 -4.44 -1.08
C ILE A 70 -15.26 -3.79 -2.38
N GLU A 71 -14.42 -2.89 -2.90
CA GLU A 71 -14.69 -2.15 -4.13
C GLU A 71 -14.21 -2.88 -5.40
N SER A 72 -13.30 -3.83 -5.26
CA SER A 72 -12.70 -4.48 -6.41
C SER A 72 -12.55 -5.98 -6.24
N VAL A 73 -12.87 -6.72 -7.29
CA VAL A 73 -12.64 -8.17 -7.36
C VAL A 73 -11.16 -8.53 -7.22
N TYR A 74 -10.26 -7.61 -7.50
CA TYR A 74 -8.81 -7.83 -7.38
C TYR A 74 -8.32 -7.92 -5.93
N HIS A 75 -9.15 -7.60 -4.92
CA HIS A 75 -8.80 -7.80 -3.52
C HIS A 75 -8.35 -9.23 -3.22
N HIS A 76 -8.89 -10.23 -3.95
CA HIS A 76 -8.53 -11.64 -3.78
C HIS A 76 -7.05 -11.94 -4.06
N LEU A 77 -6.37 -11.09 -4.84
CA LEU A 77 -4.94 -11.22 -5.10
C LEU A 77 -4.11 -11.06 -3.81
N PHE A 78 -4.62 -10.30 -2.84
CA PHE A 78 -3.88 -9.97 -1.62
C PHE A 78 -4.36 -10.76 -0.40
N THR A 79 -5.50 -11.43 -0.49
CA THR A 79 -6.02 -12.25 0.62
C THR A 79 -5.01 -13.28 1.15
N PRO A 80 -4.27 -14.03 0.32
CA PRO A 80 -3.26 -14.96 0.83
C PRO A 80 -2.07 -14.26 1.49
N LEU A 81 -1.67 -13.08 1.02
CA LEU A 81 -0.62 -12.27 1.65
C LEU A 81 -1.04 -11.84 3.05
N LEU A 82 -2.25 -11.30 3.18
CA LEU A 82 -2.83 -10.88 4.46
C LEU A 82 -2.98 -12.06 5.43
N GLY A 83 -3.50 -13.19 4.94
CA GLY A 83 -3.61 -14.41 5.76
C GLY A 83 -2.26 -14.88 6.29
N LYS A 84 -1.21 -14.79 5.46
CA LYS A 84 0.16 -15.12 5.87
C LYS A 84 0.71 -14.11 6.88
N ALA A 85 0.42 -12.81 6.72
CA ALA A 85 0.80 -11.78 7.67
C ALA A 85 0.16 -12.03 9.03
N CYS A 86 -1.15 -12.25 9.08
CA CYS A 86 -1.86 -12.60 10.33
C CYS A 86 -1.24 -13.85 11.00
N GLN A 87 -0.93 -14.88 10.22
CA GLN A 87 -0.29 -16.10 10.75
C GLN A 87 1.11 -15.81 11.31
N TYR A 88 1.93 -15.02 10.60
CA TYR A 88 3.27 -14.64 11.06
C TYR A 88 3.20 -13.85 12.37
N LEU A 89 2.28 -12.91 12.47
CA LEU A 89 2.06 -12.06 13.62
C LEU A 89 1.30 -12.77 14.77
N LYS A 90 0.87 -14.02 14.55
CA LYS A 90 0.06 -14.80 15.48
C LYS A 90 -1.24 -14.09 15.90
N MET A 91 -1.81 -13.36 14.97
CA MET A 91 -3.07 -12.65 15.11
C MET A 91 -4.22 -13.47 14.54
N PRO A 92 -5.45 -13.31 15.06
CA PRO A 92 -6.62 -13.79 14.34
C PRO A 92 -6.70 -13.11 12.97
N GLN A 93 -7.44 -13.70 12.04
CA GLN A 93 -7.74 -13.00 10.81
C GLN A 93 -8.57 -11.75 11.17
N THR A 94 -8.02 -10.59 10.80
CA THR A 94 -8.61 -9.27 11.10
C THR A 94 -9.35 -8.74 9.88
N GLU A 95 -10.14 -7.73 10.09
CA GLU A 95 -10.76 -6.95 9.04
C GLU A 95 -9.68 -6.14 8.29
N VAL A 96 -9.87 -5.98 6.99
CA VAL A 96 -9.05 -5.10 6.17
C VAL A 96 -9.78 -3.77 6.09
N LEU A 97 -9.24 -2.75 6.72
CA LEU A 97 -9.85 -1.41 6.75
C LEU A 97 -9.67 -0.70 5.40
N GLN A 98 -8.45 -0.73 4.87
CA GLN A 98 -8.14 -0.16 3.56
C GLN A 98 -7.19 -1.10 2.80
N GLY A 99 -7.33 -1.11 1.48
CA GLY A 99 -6.43 -1.85 0.59
C GLY A 99 -6.29 -1.16 -0.75
N ARG A 100 -5.05 -0.86 -1.15
CA ARG A 100 -4.78 -0.14 -2.39
C ARG A 100 -3.43 -0.53 -2.98
N SER A 101 -3.28 -0.37 -4.29
CA SER A 101 -1.99 -0.40 -4.98
C SER A 101 -1.68 0.95 -5.57
N PHE A 102 -0.38 1.28 -5.57
CA PHE A 102 0.15 2.45 -6.26
C PHE A 102 1.20 2.04 -7.27
N LEU A 103 1.20 2.70 -8.41
CA LEU A 103 2.25 2.68 -9.40
C LEU A 103 2.77 4.12 -9.55
N GLN A 104 3.90 4.39 -8.92
CA GLN A 104 4.57 5.69 -8.99
C GLN A 104 5.59 5.67 -10.12
N PHE A 105 5.80 6.83 -10.73
CA PHE A 105 6.75 7.01 -11.82
C PHE A 105 7.84 8.01 -11.41
N PRO A 106 9.06 7.86 -11.92
CA PRO A 106 10.09 8.88 -11.74
C PRO A 106 9.63 10.18 -12.41
N LEU A 107 9.73 11.28 -11.68
CA LEU A 107 9.33 12.61 -12.14
C LEU A 107 10.56 13.46 -12.43
N ALA A 108 10.64 14.05 -13.62
CA ALA A 108 11.83 14.76 -14.11
C ALA A 108 12.20 16.01 -13.31
N ASN A 109 11.27 16.62 -12.60
CA ASN A 109 11.47 17.90 -11.92
C ASN A 109 11.23 17.83 -10.39
N VAL A 110 11.31 16.65 -9.82
CA VAL A 110 11.17 16.46 -8.38
C VAL A 110 12.54 16.56 -7.71
N ASP A 111 12.62 17.34 -6.64
CA ASP A 111 13.79 17.36 -5.78
C ASP A 111 13.80 16.10 -4.91
N THR A 112 14.66 15.16 -5.25
CA THR A 112 14.79 13.88 -4.53
C THR A 112 15.43 14.02 -3.14
N SER A 113 15.91 15.20 -2.77
CA SER A 113 16.41 15.49 -1.43
C SER A 113 15.28 15.86 -0.44
N VAL A 114 14.08 16.14 -0.96
CA VAL A 114 12.91 16.49 -0.17
C VAL A 114 12.04 15.23 0.00
N VAL A 115 11.78 14.87 1.23
CA VAL A 115 10.90 13.76 1.59
C VAL A 115 9.45 14.20 1.40
N ASP A 116 8.60 13.29 0.97
CA ASP A 116 7.16 13.54 0.87
C ASP A 116 6.57 13.84 2.25
N THR A 117 5.46 14.58 2.27
CA THR A 117 4.79 14.96 3.52
C THR A 117 4.43 13.72 4.35
N PRO A 118 4.87 13.64 5.61
CA PRO A 118 4.43 12.56 6.49
C PRO A 118 2.91 12.57 6.65
N HIS A 119 2.31 11.39 6.66
CA HIS A 119 0.88 11.21 6.92
C HIS A 119 0.68 9.94 7.74
N ILE A 120 -0.49 9.79 8.29
CA ILE A 120 -1.00 8.56 8.91
C ILE A 120 -2.14 8.03 8.04
N ASP A 121 -2.27 6.71 7.97
CA ASP A 121 -3.28 6.07 7.10
C ASP A 121 -4.68 6.08 7.73
N LEU A 122 -4.77 6.14 9.06
CA LEU A 122 -6.03 6.19 9.82
C LEU A 122 -5.97 7.32 10.86
N ASP A 123 -7.12 7.68 11.41
CA ASP A 123 -7.21 8.69 12.44
C ASP A 123 -6.43 8.35 13.71
N GLU A 124 -5.95 9.36 14.44
CA GLU A 124 -5.22 9.19 15.69
C GLU A 124 -6.05 8.37 16.70
N GLY A 125 -5.45 7.32 17.24
CA GLY A 125 -6.05 6.46 18.25
C GLY A 125 -6.60 5.13 17.75
N GLU A 126 -6.63 4.90 16.44
CA GLU A 126 -7.02 3.62 15.86
C GLU A 126 -5.82 2.66 15.82
N GLU A 127 -5.91 1.56 16.60
CA GLU A 127 -4.89 0.50 16.54
C GLU A 127 -4.99 -0.26 15.21
N HIS A 128 -3.97 -0.17 14.39
CA HIS A 128 -3.92 -0.86 13.10
C HIS A 128 -2.52 -1.37 12.75
N ILE A 129 -2.45 -2.22 11.74
CA ILE A 129 -1.20 -2.72 11.17
C ILE A 129 -1.19 -2.40 9.68
N VAL A 130 -0.13 -1.77 9.23
CA VAL A 130 0.12 -1.51 7.83
C VAL A 130 0.99 -2.64 7.26
N VAL A 131 0.55 -3.25 6.17
CA VAL A 131 1.30 -4.24 5.41
C VAL A 131 1.66 -3.66 4.06
N LEU A 132 2.93 -3.30 3.88
CA LEU A 132 3.47 -2.86 2.60
C LEU A 132 4.09 -4.05 1.86
N TYR A 133 3.70 -4.23 0.61
CA TYR A 133 4.28 -5.24 -0.27
C TYR A 133 4.83 -4.59 -1.55
N TYR A 134 6.13 -4.67 -1.73
CA TYR A 134 6.81 -4.17 -2.93
C TYR A 134 6.76 -5.23 -4.03
N VAL A 135 6.03 -4.94 -5.11
CA VAL A 135 5.81 -5.88 -6.23
C VAL A 135 7.03 -5.97 -7.15
N VAL A 136 7.77 -4.87 -7.26
CA VAL A 136 8.98 -4.75 -8.07
C VAL A 136 10.02 -3.94 -7.31
N ASP A 137 11.26 -4.02 -7.77
CA ASP A 137 12.34 -3.17 -7.26
C ASP A 137 11.98 -1.70 -7.47
N SER A 138 12.30 -0.88 -6.49
CA SER A 138 12.08 0.57 -6.50
C SER A 138 13.34 1.26 -5.99
N ASP A 139 13.62 2.45 -6.51
CA ASP A 139 14.68 3.34 -6.04
C ASP A 139 14.17 4.39 -5.03
N GLY A 140 12.89 4.36 -4.71
CA GLY A 140 12.28 5.21 -3.69
C GLY A 140 12.23 4.52 -2.33
N ASP A 141 12.73 5.20 -1.30
CA ASP A 141 12.68 4.74 0.08
C ASP A 141 11.31 5.00 0.71
N THR A 142 10.86 4.10 1.59
CA THR A 142 9.77 4.41 2.52
C THR A 142 10.37 4.96 3.80
N VAL A 143 9.96 6.16 4.17
CA VAL A 143 10.45 6.85 5.36
C VAL A 143 9.38 6.79 6.46
N ILE A 144 9.77 6.30 7.64
CA ILE A 144 8.89 6.19 8.80
C ILE A 144 9.38 7.15 9.87
N TYR A 145 8.47 7.93 10.42
CA TYR A 145 8.74 8.90 11.49
C TYR A 145 8.19 8.36 12.81
N ASN A 146 8.95 8.54 13.87
CA ASN A 146 8.57 8.19 15.25
C ASN A 146 8.14 9.45 16.01
#